data_230b8e166c7f1719fca9918f9768a108
#
_entry.id   230b8e166c7f1719fca9918f9768a108
#
_cell.length_a   1.000
_cell.length_b   1.000
_cell.length_c   1.000
_cell.angle_alpha   90.00
_cell.angle_beta   90.00
_cell.angle_gamma   90.00
#
_symmetry.space_group_name_H-M   'P 1'
#
loop_
_entity.id
_entity.type
_entity.pdbx_description
1 polymer ?
#
loop_
_entity_poly.entity_id
_entity_poly.type
_entity_poly.pdbx_seq_one_letter_code
_entity_poly.pdbx_strand_id
1 'polypeptide(L)'
;MLNLSKSSQVKTEANAQEAVHCKLPAGIHRWLHTLLSSLPFKLRINFWNQDSYVFGAEIRETLPQLSLHIGHPGVLRSLILSQDPLVLIDGYLHGLINIEGNLEALIPLIQTHPHIVIKPLQSLQLWVEAYTLPQLPFNLKAMPLKDGQQIHSRDRDKAAIQHHYDLGNLFYQQWLDPLIVYSCAHFEHPEMSLEAAQAAKLDLICRKLKLSPGETLLDIGCGWGALLRWAVQHYGVRGYGITLSQEQLVYNQQQIAQEQLANRLTVELLDYRDLPQQPTFDKIVSVGMVEHVGIKNYPTYFQAALQALKPGGLFLNHGISSSDICNGSSVGERFINRFIFPNGELAQLSTMLSVAEQTGWEIVDVDAWRPHYALTLRHWAENFEQAFDQVASMLGERKARLWHLYLIGCALAFENDYERVYQTLLRSKTDKTWNLPLSRMGWLS
;
A
#
# COMPACT_ATOMS: atom_id res chain seq x y z
N MET A 1 -6.34 -42.37 -10.24
CA MET A 1 -5.91 -40.95 -10.16
C MET A 1 -4.43 -40.83 -9.78
N LEU A 2 -3.49 -41.40 -10.51
CA LEU A 2 -2.06 -41.47 -10.12
C LEU A 2 -1.11 -41.42 -11.32
N ASN A 3 -1.41 -40.64 -12.36
CA ASN A 3 -0.50 -40.52 -13.52
C ASN A 3 -0.32 -39.09 -14.09
N LEU A 4 -0.96 -38.09 -13.51
CA LEU A 4 -0.83 -36.70 -13.99
C LEU A 4 0.30 -35.90 -13.30
N SER A 5 0.77 -36.33 -12.11
CA SER A 5 1.83 -35.63 -11.36
C SER A 5 3.25 -35.93 -11.88
N LYS A 6 3.50 -37.14 -12.40
CA LYS A 6 4.85 -37.49 -12.91
C LYS A 6 5.16 -36.86 -14.27
N SER A 7 4.14 -36.65 -15.13
CA SER A 7 4.37 -36.06 -16.46
C SER A 7 4.64 -34.53 -16.36
N SER A 8 4.10 -33.82 -15.37
CA SER A 8 4.36 -32.42 -15.15
C SER A 8 5.73 -32.16 -14.50
N GLN A 9 6.15 -32.99 -13.56
CA GLN A 9 7.50 -32.89 -12.97
C GLN A 9 8.61 -33.16 -13.99
N VAL A 10 8.49 -34.22 -14.81
CA VAL A 10 9.49 -34.53 -15.84
C VAL A 10 9.57 -33.45 -16.92
N LYS A 11 8.43 -32.80 -17.30
CA LYS A 11 8.46 -31.65 -18.21
C LYS A 11 9.09 -30.39 -17.57
N THR A 12 8.94 -30.22 -16.28
CA THR A 12 9.51 -29.07 -15.55
C THR A 12 11.03 -29.22 -15.42
N GLU A 13 11.51 -30.42 -15.15
CA GLU A 13 12.96 -30.73 -15.06
C GLU A 13 13.63 -30.69 -16.44
N ALA A 14 13.00 -31.19 -17.50
CA ALA A 14 13.53 -31.12 -18.86
C ALA A 14 13.62 -29.66 -19.35
N ASN A 15 12.59 -28.83 -19.10
CA ASN A 15 12.61 -27.40 -19.46
C ASN A 15 13.66 -26.62 -18.65
N ALA A 16 13.94 -27.01 -17.40
CA ALA A 16 14.98 -26.41 -16.59
C ALA A 16 16.40 -26.74 -17.14
N GLN A 17 16.62 -27.98 -17.59
CA GLN A 17 17.89 -28.37 -18.20
C GLN A 17 18.13 -27.74 -19.56
N GLU A 18 17.13 -27.60 -20.44
CA GLU A 18 17.24 -26.87 -21.70
C GLU A 18 17.52 -25.37 -21.48
N ALA A 19 16.99 -24.77 -20.42
CA ALA A 19 17.20 -23.37 -20.10
C ALA A 19 18.66 -23.05 -19.79
N VAL A 20 19.38 -23.93 -19.09
CA VAL A 20 20.78 -23.71 -18.68
C VAL A 20 21.74 -23.64 -19.87
N HIS A 21 21.45 -24.29 -20.98
CA HIS A 21 22.33 -24.32 -22.17
C HIS A 21 21.98 -23.24 -23.21
N CYS A 22 20.91 -22.51 -23.03
CA CYS A 22 20.52 -21.44 -23.97
C CYS A 22 21.44 -20.23 -23.81
N LYS A 23 22.13 -19.82 -24.89
CA LYS A 23 22.95 -18.61 -24.90
C LYS A 23 22.08 -17.36 -24.95
N LEU A 24 22.57 -16.27 -24.34
CA LEU A 24 21.96 -14.96 -24.50
C LEU A 24 22.12 -14.48 -25.95
N PRO A 25 21.03 -14.24 -26.71
CA PRO A 25 21.13 -13.77 -28.09
C PRO A 25 21.80 -12.38 -28.18
N ALA A 26 22.63 -12.19 -29.19
CA ALA A 26 23.42 -10.95 -29.32
C ALA A 26 22.56 -9.68 -29.51
N GLY A 27 21.40 -9.78 -30.15
CA GLY A 27 20.48 -8.66 -30.30
C GLY A 27 19.85 -8.27 -28.97
N ILE A 28 19.47 -9.26 -28.16
CA ILE A 28 18.94 -9.03 -26.80
C ILE A 28 20.01 -8.38 -25.90
N HIS A 29 21.27 -8.85 -25.99
CA HIS A 29 22.37 -8.22 -25.25
C HIS A 29 22.56 -6.74 -25.65
N ARG A 30 22.60 -6.42 -26.97
CA ARG A 30 22.70 -5.03 -27.45
C ARG A 30 21.52 -4.18 -27.01
N TRP A 31 20.31 -4.74 -27.04
CA TRP A 31 19.13 -4.04 -26.56
C TRP A 31 19.20 -3.72 -25.06
N LEU A 32 19.60 -4.68 -24.22
CA LEU A 32 19.83 -4.45 -22.79
C LEU A 32 20.88 -3.37 -22.55
N HIS A 33 22.00 -3.42 -23.32
CA HIS A 33 23.03 -2.39 -23.22
C HIS A 33 22.48 -1.00 -23.57
N THR A 34 21.70 -0.88 -24.64
CA THR A 34 21.09 0.40 -25.02
C THR A 34 20.10 0.90 -23.98
N LEU A 35 19.27 0.01 -23.43
CA LEU A 35 18.26 0.34 -22.43
C LEU A 35 18.89 0.79 -21.10
N LEU A 36 19.94 0.11 -20.68
CA LEU A 36 20.53 0.26 -19.34
C LEU A 36 21.76 1.18 -19.30
N SER A 37 22.25 1.64 -20.46
CA SER A 37 23.45 2.50 -20.54
C SER A 37 23.29 3.85 -19.84
N SER A 38 22.08 4.36 -19.74
CA SER A 38 21.75 5.65 -19.11
C SER A 38 21.52 5.56 -17.58
N LEU A 39 21.62 4.37 -17.00
CA LEU A 39 21.43 4.22 -15.55
C LEU A 39 22.48 5.01 -14.78
N PRO A 40 22.08 5.76 -13.73
CA PRO A 40 23.00 6.53 -12.90
C PRO A 40 23.81 5.70 -11.91
N PHE A 41 23.75 4.37 -11.99
CA PHE A 41 24.45 3.41 -11.14
C PHE A 41 24.89 2.18 -11.96
N LYS A 42 25.81 1.39 -11.39
CA LYS A 42 26.23 0.12 -12.00
C LYS A 42 25.27 -1.00 -11.63
N LEU A 43 24.67 -1.62 -12.66
CA LEU A 43 23.81 -2.79 -12.56
C LEU A 43 24.54 -4.01 -13.13
N ARG A 44 24.77 -5.02 -12.30
CA ARG A 44 25.23 -6.33 -12.75
C ARG A 44 24.03 -7.22 -13.03
N ILE A 45 24.01 -7.87 -14.20
CA ILE A 45 23.02 -8.89 -14.52
C ILE A 45 23.73 -10.21 -14.72
N ASN A 46 23.41 -11.19 -13.88
CA ASN A 46 23.85 -12.57 -13.98
C ASN A 46 22.72 -13.38 -14.63
N PHE A 47 23.04 -14.08 -15.69
CA PHE A 47 22.05 -14.83 -16.45
C PHE A 47 22.11 -16.33 -16.10
N TRP A 48 21.09 -17.07 -16.48
CA TRP A 48 20.87 -18.49 -16.26
C TRP A 48 22.01 -19.38 -16.78
N ASN A 49 22.75 -18.92 -17.78
CA ASN A 49 23.89 -19.62 -18.42
C ASN A 49 25.26 -19.22 -17.82
N GLN A 50 25.27 -18.59 -16.65
CA GLN A 50 26.44 -18.07 -15.95
C GLN A 50 27.13 -16.86 -16.60
N ASP A 51 26.62 -16.33 -17.71
CA ASP A 51 27.09 -15.06 -18.27
C ASP A 51 26.77 -13.92 -17.29
N SER A 52 27.69 -12.98 -17.16
CA SER A 52 27.55 -11.81 -16.29
C SER A 52 27.97 -10.56 -17.03
N TYR A 53 27.11 -9.54 -17.03
CA TYR A 53 27.40 -8.26 -17.68
C TYR A 53 27.10 -7.11 -16.72
N VAL A 54 27.89 -6.02 -16.85
CA VAL A 54 27.70 -4.80 -16.07
C VAL A 54 27.23 -3.69 -17.01
N PHE A 55 26.12 -3.04 -16.62
CA PHE A 55 25.48 -1.95 -17.36
C PHE A 55 25.49 -0.66 -16.53
N GLY A 56 25.23 0.47 -17.18
CA GLY A 56 25.16 1.79 -16.55
C GLY A 56 26.44 2.60 -16.70
N ALA A 57 26.39 3.87 -16.29
CA ALA A 57 27.48 4.82 -16.47
C ALA A 57 28.69 4.48 -15.57
N GLU A 58 29.92 4.82 -16.03
CA GLU A 58 31.11 4.82 -15.19
C GLU A 58 31.07 6.01 -14.20
N ILE A 59 30.28 5.89 -13.15
CA ILE A 59 30.21 6.90 -12.11
C ILE A 59 30.93 6.38 -10.85
N ARG A 60 31.60 7.29 -10.17
CA ARG A 60 32.49 7.10 -9.01
C ARG A 60 31.98 6.03 -8.01
N GLU A 61 32.94 5.37 -7.35
CA GLU A 61 32.84 4.22 -6.45
C GLU A 61 31.81 4.25 -5.28
N THR A 62 30.98 5.28 -5.18
CA THR A 62 30.08 5.50 -4.03
C THR A 62 28.62 5.15 -4.29
N LEU A 63 28.23 4.69 -5.47
CA LEU A 63 26.84 4.31 -5.74
C LEU A 63 26.60 2.83 -5.44
N PRO A 64 25.43 2.49 -4.85
CA PRO A 64 25.10 1.12 -4.52
C PRO A 64 25.16 0.23 -5.76
N GLN A 65 25.96 -0.84 -5.70
CA GLN A 65 25.95 -1.86 -6.74
C GLN A 65 24.74 -2.76 -6.53
N LEU A 66 23.94 -2.90 -7.58
CA LEU A 66 22.82 -3.82 -7.64
C LEU A 66 23.17 -4.99 -8.52
N SER A 67 22.90 -6.20 -8.10
CA SER A 67 23.02 -7.42 -8.91
C SER A 67 21.65 -8.07 -9.09
N LEU A 68 21.27 -8.29 -10.35
CA LEU A 68 20.10 -9.08 -10.71
C LEU A 68 20.54 -10.45 -11.18
N HIS A 69 19.93 -11.51 -10.65
CA HIS A 69 20.14 -12.87 -11.09
C HIS A 69 18.88 -13.34 -11.82
N ILE A 70 18.96 -13.47 -13.14
CA ILE A 70 17.87 -13.98 -13.98
C ILE A 70 18.06 -15.48 -14.17
N GLY A 71 17.29 -16.28 -13.42
CA GLY A 71 17.45 -17.75 -13.39
C GLY A 71 16.80 -18.47 -14.58
N HIS A 72 16.01 -17.79 -15.44
CA HIS A 72 15.34 -18.43 -16.56
C HIS A 72 15.19 -17.48 -17.76
N PRO A 73 15.57 -17.92 -19.02
CA PRO A 73 15.51 -17.07 -20.22
C PRO A 73 14.09 -16.62 -20.59
N GLY A 74 13.06 -17.36 -20.17
CA GLY A 74 11.67 -17.03 -20.38
C GLY A 74 11.22 -15.72 -19.75
N VAL A 75 11.96 -15.18 -18.77
CA VAL A 75 11.72 -13.85 -18.22
C VAL A 75 11.97 -12.79 -19.28
N LEU A 76 13.14 -12.82 -19.94
CA LEU A 76 13.47 -11.90 -21.04
C LEU A 76 12.53 -12.09 -22.24
N ARG A 77 12.21 -13.35 -22.59
CA ARG A 77 11.20 -13.63 -23.60
C ARG A 77 9.89 -12.92 -23.31
N SER A 78 9.35 -13.10 -22.11
CA SER A 78 8.08 -12.52 -21.70
C SER A 78 8.14 -10.99 -21.68
N LEU A 79 9.23 -10.42 -21.18
CA LEU A 79 9.45 -8.98 -21.10
C LEU A 79 9.47 -8.32 -22.51
N ILE A 80 10.23 -8.90 -23.45
CA ILE A 80 10.35 -8.37 -24.80
C ILE A 80 9.02 -8.50 -25.57
N LEU A 81 8.34 -9.63 -25.46
CA LEU A 81 7.10 -9.88 -26.20
C LEU A 81 5.92 -9.08 -25.67
N SER A 82 5.82 -8.88 -24.35
CA SER A 82 4.72 -8.13 -23.74
C SER A 82 5.01 -6.63 -23.64
N GLN A 83 6.27 -6.23 -23.61
CA GLN A 83 6.73 -4.86 -23.32
C GLN A 83 6.20 -4.34 -21.98
N ASP A 84 5.86 -5.24 -21.06
CA ASP A 84 5.28 -4.92 -19.76
C ASP A 84 6.32 -5.11 -18.63
N PRO A 85 6.77 -4.04 -17.97
CA PRO A 85 7.73 -4.14 -16.87
C PRO A 85 7.21 -4.94 -15.66
N LEU A 86 5.89 -5.14 -15.50
CA LEU A 86 5.34 -6.01 -14.47
C LEU A 86 5.81 -7.47 -14.57
N VAL A 87 6.30 -7.88 -15.73
CA VAL A 87 6.95 -9.19 -15.91
C VAL A 87 8.17 -9.36 -15.00
N LEU A 88 8.93 -8.30 -14.76
CA LEU A 88 10.09 -8.34 -13.86
C LEU A 88 9.65 -8.56 -12.41
N ILE A 89 8.57 -7.88 -12.01
CA ILE A 89 7.97 -8.06 -10.68
C ILE A 89 7.47 -9.50 -10.51
N ASP A 90 6.70 -10.00 -11.49
CA ASP A 90 6.25 -11.40 -11.46
C ASP A 90 7.43 -12.39 -11.40
N GLY A 91 8.49 -12.13 -12.18
CA GLY A 91 9.72 -12.91 -12.15
C GLY A 91 10.36 -12.93 -10.76
N TYR A 92 10.43 -11.79 -10.10
CA TYR A 92 10.91 -11.68 -8.72
C TYR A 92 10.03 -12.44 -7.72
N LEU A 93 8.71 -12.27 -7.82
CA LEU A 93 7.76 -12.95 -6.93
C LEU A 93 7.78 -14.49 -7.08
N HIS A 94 8.17 -15.00 -8.26
CA HIS A 94 8.29 -16.44 -8.50
C HIS A 94 9.71 -16.98 -8.31
N GLY A 95 10.65 -16.16 -7.82
CA GLY A 95 12.03 -16.59 -7.60
C GLY A 95 12.85 -16.79 -8.89
N LEU A 96 12.32 -16.37 -10.05
CA LEU A 96 13.03 -16.39 -11.33
C LEU A 96 14.00 -15.23 -11.48
N ILE A 97 13.79 -14.17 -10.72
CA ILE A 97 14.70 -13.06 -10.52
C ILE A 97 15.05 -13.01 -9.04
N ASN A 98 16.33 -12.97 -8.73
CA ASN A 98 16.83 -12.66 -7.40
C ASN A 98 17.64 -11.37 -7.46
N ILE A 99 17.64 -10.63 -6.35
CA ILE A 99 18.25 -9.32 -6.23
C ILE A 99 19.24 -9.38 -5.08
N GLU A 100 20.48 -8.98 -5.35
CA GLU A 100 21.52 -8.78 -4.34
C GLU A 100 21.88 -7.29 -4.31
N GLY A 101 21.88 -6.72 -3.12
CA GLY A 101 22.10 -5.29 -2.91
C GLY A 101 20.81 -4.55 -2.60
N ASN A 102 20.81 -3.24 -2.79
CA ASN A 102 19.67 -2.40 -2.42
C ASN A 102 18.50 -2.55 -3.41
N LEU A 103 17.40 -3.17 -2.96
CA LEU A 103 16.16 -3.36 -3.73
C LEU A 103 15.57 -2.02 -4.23
N GLU A 104 15.79 -0.93 -3.50
CA GLU A 104 15.32 0.41 -3.87
C GLU A 104 15.87 0.90 -5.20
N ALA A 105 17.10 0.48 -5.55
CA ALA A 105 17.70 0.87 -6.82
C ALA A 105 16.94 0.34 -8.06
N LEU A 106 16.04 -0.65 -7.90
CA LEU A 106 15.17 -1.13 -8.98
C LEU A 106 14.04 -0.16 -9.31
N ILE A 107 13.56 0.60 -8.35
CA ILE A 107 12.37 1.44 -8.55
C ILE A 107 12.65 2.58 -9.52
N PRO A 108 13.77 3.32 -9.44
CA PRO A 108 14.17 4.25 -10.49
C PRO A 108 14.29 3.60 -11.87
N LEU A 109 14.78 2.35 -11.95
CA LEU A 109 14.87 1.60 -13.21
C LEU A 109 13.48 1.39 -13.84
N ILE A 110 12.49 1.02 -13.03
CA ILE A 110 11.11 0.80 -13.47
C ILE A 110 10.45 2.14 -13.84
N GLN A 111 10.72 3.20 -13.08
CA GLN A 111 10.14 4.54 -13.29
C GLN A 111 10.70 5.25 -14.51
N THR A 112 12.02 5.17 -14.76
CA THR A 112 12.66 5.78 -15.94
C THR A 112 12.27 5.07 -17.24
N HIS A 113 11.80 3.83 -17.16
CA HIS A 113 11.37 3.02 -18.29
C HIS A 113 9.95 2.51 -18.12
N PRO A 114 8.94 3.40 -17.94
CA PRO A 114 7.53 2.98 -17.70
C PRO A 114 6.96 2.21 -18.90
N HIS A 115 7.53 2.42 -20.06
CA HIS A 115 7.28 1.66 -21.28
C HIS A 115 8.61 1.18 -21.84
N ILE A 116 8.79 -0.12 -21.92
CA ILE A 116 9.94 -0.70 -22.63
C ILE A 116 9.69 -0.51 -24.13
N VAL A 117 10.05 0.69 -24.63
CA VAL A 117 9.84 1.03 -26.04
C VAL A 117 10.92 0.38 -26.88
N ILE A 118 10.55 -0.65 -27.60
CA ILE A 118 11.40 -1.25 -28.66
C ILE A 118 11.17 -0.45 -29.94
N LYS A 119 12.20 0.24 -30.42
CA LYS A 119 12.11 1.01 -31.68
C LYS A 119 11.71 0.10 -32.85
N PRO A 120 10.87 0.53 -33.79
CA PRO A 120 10.31 -0.33 -34.85
C PRO A 120 11.37 -1.07 -35.70
N LEU A 121 12.50 -0.44 -35.99
CA LEU A 121 13.59 -1.05 -36.76
C LEU A 121 14.37 -2.14 -36.02
N GLN A 122 14.31 -2.15 -34.69
CA GLN A 122 14.96 -3.17 -33.85
C GLN A 122 13.96 -4.25 -33.39
N SER A 123 12.67 -4.01 -33.58
CA SER A 123 11.62 -4.87 -33.03
C SER A 123 11.59 -6.26 -33.63
N LEU A 124 11.70 -6.39 -34.96
CA LEU A 124 11.56 -7.69 -35.65
C LEU A 124 12.69 -8.65 -35.24
N GLN A 125 13.93 -8.20 -35.24
CA GLN A 125 15.06 -9.03 -34.83
C GLN A 125 14.93 -9.46 -33.37
N LEU A 126 14.61 -8.52 -32.47
CA LEU A 126 14.42 -8.81 -31.05
C LEU A 126 13.27 -9.77 -30.79
N TRP A 127 12.17 -9.65 -31.54
CA TRP A 127 11.05 -10.58 -31.43
C TRP A 127 11.43 -11.98 -31.91
N VAL A 128 12.13 -12.10 -33.03
CA VAL A 128 12.62 -13.39 -33.52
C VAL A 128 13.55 -14.02 -32.47
N GLU A 129 14.53 -13.27 -31.96
CA GLU A 129 15.43 -13.76 -30.92
C GLU A 129 14.69 -14.13 -29.62
N ALA A 130 13.71 -13.32 -29.20
CA ALA A 130 12.88 -13.64 -28.04
C ALA A 130 12.07 -14.93 -28.24
N TYR A 131 11.56 -15.18 -29.44
CA TYR A 131 10.85 -16.44 -29.74
C TYR A 131 11.75 -17.66 -29.69
N THR A 132 13.07 -17.53 -29.90
CA THR A 132 14.02 -18.65 -29.74
C THR A 132 14.30 -19.00 -28.28
N LEU A 133 14.03 -18.08 -27.34
CA LEU A 133 14.21 -18.36 -25.93
C LEU A 133 13.12 -19.32 -25.40
N PRO A 134 13.45 -20.25 -24.49
CA PRO A 134 12.50 -21.12 -23.83
C PRO A 134 11.34 -20.35 -23.18
N GLN A 135 10.16 -20.94 -23.21
CA GLN A 135 9.00 -20.38 -22.52
C GLN A 135 9.06 -20.68 -21.02
N LEU A 136 8.47 -19.80 -20.22
CA LEU A 136 8.21 -20.11 -18.83
C LEU A 136 7.15 -21.24 -18.74
N PRO A 137 7.25 -22.13 -17.74
CA PRO A 137 6.28 -23.20 -17.55
C PRO A 137 4.88 -22.70 -17.13
N PHE A 138 4.77 -21.40 -16.85
CA PHE A 138 3.53 -20.70 -16.50
C PHE A 138 3.48 -19.34 -17.19
N ASN A 139 2.26 -18.86 -17.42
CA ASN A 139 2.08 -17.52 -17.99
C ASN A 139 2.24 -16.45 -16.91
N LEU A 140 3.21 -15.56 -17.08
CA LEU A 140 3.31 -14.30 -16.32
C LEU A 140 2.23 -13.30 -16.82
N LYS A 141 1.03 -13.76 -17.11
CA LYS A 141 -0.04 -12.88 -17.55
C LYS A 141 -0.66 -12.17 -16.33
N ALA A 142 -0.78 -10.86 -16.45
CA ALA A 142 -1.70 -10.10 -15.63
C ALA A 142 -3.04 -10.84 -15.56
N MET A 143 -3.57 -11.12 -14.36
CA MET A 143 -4.99 -11.43 -14.27
C MET A 143 -5.73 -10.25 -14.89
N PRO A 144 -6.51 -10.43 -15.96
CA PRO A 144 -7.35 -9.34 -16.45
C PRO A 144 -8.26 -8.94 -15.29
N LEU A 145 -8.31 -7.64 -15.00
CA LEU A 145 -9.42 -7.08 -14.23
C LEU A 145 -10.68 -7.62 -14.89
N LYS A 146 -11.54 -8.32 -14.16
CA LYS A 146 -12.77 -8.85 -14.73
C LYS A 146 -13.63 -7.66 -15.17
N ASP A 147 -13.59 -7.38 -16.47
CA ASP A 147 -14.41 -6.36 -17.10
C ASP A 147 -15.89 -6.55 -16.76
N GLY A 148 -16.58 -5.45 -16.49
CA GLY A 148 -18.04 -5.37 -16.47
C GLY A 148 -18.74 -5.48 -15.11
N GLN A 149 -18.03 -5.55 -13.98
CA GLN A 149 -18.68 -5.52 -12.67
C GLN A 149 -18.49 -4.14 -12.01
N GLN A 150 -19.49 -3.65 -11.29
CA GLN A 150 -19.41 -2.37 -10.56
C GLN A 150 -18.23 -2.37 -9.58
N ILE A 151 -17.21 -1.56 -9.88
CA ILE A 151 -16.11 -1.24 -8.98
C ILE A 151 -16.72 -0.53 -7.75
N HIS A 152 -16.23 -0.83 -6.53
CA HIS A 152 -16.73 -0.26 -5.26
C HIS A 152 -18.22 -0.51 -4.97
N SER A 153 -18.64 -1.78 -5.06
CA SER A 153 -19.88 -2.26 -4.46
C SER A 153 -19.60 -2.78 -3.03
N ARG A 154 -20.65 -2.85 -2.17
CA ARG A 154 -20.52 -3.34 -0.78
C ARG A 154 -19.77 -4.67 -0.67
N ASP A 155 -20.16 -5.66 -1.47
CA ASP A 155 -19.57 -6.99 -1.41
C ASP A 155 -18.11 -7.00 -1.88
N ARG A 156 -17.77 -6.16 -2.85
CA ARG A 156 -16.40 -6.04 -3.36
C ARG A 156 -15.49 -5.29 -2.41
N ASP A 157 -15.97 -4.18 -1.85
CA ASP A 157 -15.23 -3.43 -0.83
C ASP A 157 -14.91 -4.34 0.36
N LYS A 158 -15.93 -5.10 0.83
CA LYS A 158 -15.75 -6.10 1.88
C LYS A 158 -14.73 -7.17 1.50
N ALA A 159 -14.83 -7.75 0.31
CA ALA A 159 -13.92 -8.78 -0.17
C ALA A 159 -12.47 -8.24 -0.33
N ALA A 160 -12.30 -7.02 -0.82
CA ALA A 160 -10.99 -6.37 -0.96
C ALA A 160 -10.35 -6.10 0.40
N ILE A 161 -11.12 -5.60 1.37
CA ILE A 161 -10.66 -5.37 2.74
C ILE A 161 -10.27 -6.69 3.39
N GLN A 162 -11.11 -7.72 3.32
CA GLN A 162 -10.81 -9.04 3.86
C GLN A 162 -9.56 -9.64 3.21
N HIS A 163 -9.42 -9.54 1.89
CA HIS A 163 -8.23 -10.06 1.19
C HIS A 163 -6.92 -9.44 1.71
N HIS A 164 -6.93 -8.15 2.02
CA HIS A 164 -5.74 -7.43 2.49
C HIS A 164 -5.50 -7.62 4.00
N TYR A 165 -6.54 -7.49 4.82
CA TYR A 165 -6.40 -7.45 6.28
C TYR A 165 -6.53 -8.82 6.98
N ASP A 166 -7.09 -9.85 6.32
CA ASP A 166 -7.28 -11.18 6.90
C ASP A 166 -6.07 -12.13 6.64
N LEU A 167 -4.85 -11.55 6.56
CA LEU A 167 -3.60 -12.34 6.54
C LEU A 167 -3.21 -12.90 7.92
N GLY A 168 -3.98 -12.54 8.93
CA GLY A 168 -3.78 -12.91 10.33
C GLY A 168 -3.01 -11.86 11.14
N ASN A 169 -3.43 -11.66 12.38
CA ASN A 169 -2.85 -10.64 13.27
C ASN A 169 -1.36 -10.85 13.51
N LEU A 170 -0.91 -12.13 13.59
CA LEU A 170 0.48 -12.49 13.79
C LEU A 170 1.39 -11.97 12.68
N PHE A 171 0.91 -11.88 11.44
CA PHE A 171 1.65 -11.32 10.33
C PHE A 171 1.94 -9.82 10.54
N TYR A 172 0.91 -9.03 10.89
CA TYR A 172 1.05 -7.59 11.11
C TYR A 172 1.92 -7.27 12.33
N GLN A 173 1.87 -8.10 13.37
CA GLN A 173 2.71 -7.98 14.57
C GLN A 173 4.20 -8.14 14.30
N GLN A 174 4.61 -8.73 13.16
CA GLN A 174 6.02 -8.90 12.86
C GLN A 174 6.72 -7.60 12.50
N TRP A 175 6.00 -6.60 11.99
CA TRP A 175 6.61 -5.41 11.42
C TRP A 175 5.93 -4.09 11.79
N LEU A 176 4.72 -4.10 12.32
CA LEU A 176 4.09 -2.92 12.92
C LEU A 176 4.59 -2.67 14.34
N ASP A 177 4.16 -1.55 14.92
CA ASP A 177 4.35 -1.23 16.32
C ASP A 177 3.52 -2.14 17.25
N PRO A 178 3.79 -2.17 18.57
CA PRO A 178 3.06 -3.05 19.51
C PRO A 178 1.54 -2.83 19.55
N LEU A 179 1.05 -1.64 19.17
CA LEU A 179 -0.40 -1.35 19.10
C LEU A 179 -1.04 -1.79 17.78
N ILE A 180 -0.24 -2.29 16.84
CA ILE A 180 -0.62 -2.72 15.50
C ILE A 180 -1.31 -1.58 14.74
N VAL A 181 -0.67 -0.42 14.66
CA VAL A 181 -1.21 0.75 13.96
C VAL A 181 -0.76 0.74 12.51
N TYR A 182 -1.65 0.36 11.60
CA TYR A 182 -1.36 0.30 10.17
C TYR A 182 -1.82 1.58 9.43
N SER A 183 -1.24 2.71 9.84
CA SER A 183 -1.43 4.03 9.22
C SER A 183 -0.27 4.94 9.56
N CYS A 184 -0.17 6.09 8.89
CA CYS A 184 0.91 7.07 9.07
C CYS A 184 1.09 7.46 10.54
N ALA A 185 2.32 7.38 11.06
CA ALA A 185 2.72 7.86 12.39
C ALA A 185 3.03 9.36 12.37
N HIS A 186 3.20 9.99 13.53
CA HIS A 186 3.59 11.40 13.68
C HIS A 186 4.96 11.51 14.35
N PHE A 187 5.97 11.92 13.62
CA PHE A 187 7.34 12.09 14.10
C PHE A 187 7.59 13.55 14.47
N GLU A 188 7.85 13.85 15.72
CA GLU A 188 8.26 15.21 16.14
C GLU A 188 9.70 15.49 15.70
N HIS A 189 10.53 14.44 15.58
CA HIS A 189 11.86 14.47 15.00
C HIS A 189 12.18 13.12 14.33
N PRO A 190 13.08 13.08 13.33
CA PRO A 190 13.30 11.87 12.51
C PRO A 190 13.79 10.64 13.29
N GLU A 191 14.43 10.85 14.45
CA GLU A 191 15.02 9.80 15.26
C GLU A 191 14.03 9.15 16.25
N MET A 192 12.75 9.59 16.27
CA MET A 192 11.72 8.93 17.08
C MET A 192 11.55 7.47 16.69
N SER A 193 11.33 6.60 17.69
CA SER A 193 10.91 5.23 17.42
C SER A 193 9.49 5.20 16.80
N LEU A 194 9.22 4.17 16.01
CA LEU A 194 7.88 3.98 15.42
C LEU A 194 6.78 3.95 16.49
N GLU A 195 7.03 3.25 17.61
CA GLU A 195 6.08 3.17 18.72
C GLU A 195 5.76 4.54 19.31
N ALA A 196 6.77 5.36 19.61
CA ALA A 196 6.60 6.72 20.13
C ALA A 196 5.87 7.61 19.11
N ALA A 197 6.21 7.51 17.82
CA ALA A 197 5.58 8.27 16.76
C ALA A 197 4.11 7.87 16.54
N GLN A 198 3.77 6.59 16.71
CA GLN A 198 2.37 6.13 16.67
C GLN A 198 1.59 6.65 17.88
N ALA A 199 2.13 6.58 19.08
CA ALA A 199 1.50 7.15 20.28
C ALA A 199 1.26 8.66 20.13
N ALA A 200 2.26 9.40 19.61
CA ALA A 200 2.13 10.84 19.34
C ALA A 200 1.02 11.13 18.31
N LYS A 201 0.86 10.30 17.27
CA LYS A 201 -0.24 10.41 16.30
C LYS A 201 -1.60 10.20 16.95
N LEU A 202 -1.75 9.16 17.79
CA LEU A 202 -3.02 8.89 18.46
C LEU A 202 -3.42 10.06 19.37
N ASP A 203 -2.48 10.58 20.11
CA ASP A 203 -2.68 11.73 21.00
C ASP A 203 -3.03 13.01 20.22
N LEU A 204 -2.30 13.30 19.15
CA LEU A 204 -2.56 14.48 18.31
C LEU A 204 -3.94 14.45 17.67
N ILE A 205 -4.44 13.29 17.23
CA ILE A 205 -5.81 13.14 16.72
C ILE A 205 -6.81 13.48 17.80
N CYS A 206 -6.63 12.96 19.02
CA CYS A 206 -7.52 13.25 20.17
C CYS A 206 -7.53 14.74 20.50
N ARG A 207 -6.38 15.42 20.51
CA ARG A 207 -6.27 16.87 20.71
C ARG A 207 -6.95 17.68 19.60
N LYS A 208 -6.73 17.33 18.33
CA LYS A 208 -7.40 17.99 17.18
C LYS A 208 -8.92 17.88 17.24
N LEU A 209 -9.44 16.73 17.67
CA LEU A 209 -10.87 16.52 17.90
C LEU A 209 -11.38 17.19 19.17
N LYS A 210 -10.47 17.74 20.02
CA LYS A 210 -10.81 18.32 21.33
C LYS A 210 -11.66 17.38 22.18
N LEU A 211 -11.22 16.14 22.31
CA LEU A 211 -11.93 15.13 23.06
C LEU A 211 -12.08 15.54 24.53
N SER A 212 -13.27 15.40 25.05
CA SER A 212 -13.60 15.67 26.45
C SER A 212 -14.22 14.45 27.12
N PRO A 213 -14.01 14.23 28.44
CA PRO A 213 -14.55 13.10 29.15
C PRO A 213 -16.07 12.97 28.98
N GLY A 214 -16.55 11.74 28.73
CA GLY A 214 -17.97 11.45 28.56
C GLY A 214 -18.52 11.61 27.13
N GLU A 215 -17.79 12.29 26.23
CA GLU A 215 -18.16 12.36 24.81
C GLU A 215 -18.13 10.98 24.14
N THR A 216 -18.89 10.85 23.05
CA THR A 216 -18.91 9.65 22.20
C THR A 216 -18.06 9.86 20.96
N LEU A 217 -17.07 9.01 20.74
CA LEU A 217 -16.18 9.01 19.57
C LEU A 217 -16.51 7.82 18.66
N LEU A 218 -16.86 8.10 17.40
CA LEU A 218 -16.95 7.11 16.34
C LEU A 218 -15.61 7.03 15.58
N ASP A 219 -15.10 5.80 15.37
CA ASP A 219 -13.97 5.53 14.47
C ASP A 219 -14.44 4.68 13.27
N ILE A 220 -14.47 5.30 12.09
CA ILE A 220 -14.90 4.64 10.83
C ILE A 220 -13.70 3.92 10.23
N GLY A 221 -13.68 2.59 10.31
CA GLY A 221 -12.53 1.78 9.93
C GLY A 221 -11.48 1.69 11.03
N CYS A 222 -11.90 1.31 12.23
CA CYS A 222 -11.08 1.38 13.45
C CYS A 222 -9.86 0.44 13.48
N GLY A 223 -9.69 -0.43 12.47
CA GLY A 223 -8.58 -1.38 12.42
C GLY A 223 -8.51 -2.25 13.68
N TRP A 224 -7.33 -2.38 14.28
CA TRP A 224 -7.10 -3.11 15.53
C TRP A 224 -7.44 -2.28 16.79
N GLY A 225 -8.10 -1.13 16.62
CA GLY A 225 -8.71 -0.35 17.71
C GLY A 225 -7.76 0.46 18.58
N ALA A 226 -6.52 0.65 18.17
CA ALA A 226 -5.52 1.37 18.95
C ALA A 226 -5.96 2.81 19.29
N LEU A 227 -6.50 3.55 18.32
CA LEU A 227 -6.98 4.92 18.53
C LEU A 227 -8.12 4.98 19.54
N LEU A 228 -9.09 4.08 19.42
CA LEU A 228 -10.21 4.05 20.36
C LEU A 228 -9.79 3.68 21.79
N ARG A 229 -8.92 2.68 21.95
CA ARG A 229 -8.39 2.32 23.27
C ARG A 229 -7.62 3.51 23.89
N TRP A 230 -6.76 4.15 23.09
CA TRP A 230 -6.05 5.36 23.50
C TRP A 230 -7.01 6.46 23.97
N ALA A 231 -7.99 6.81 23.15
CA ALA A 231 -8.96 7.87 23.46
C ALA A 231 -9.78 7.57 24.71
N VAL A 232 -10.25 6.31 24.88
CA VAL A 232 -11.01 5.90 26.08
C VAL A 232 -10.16 5.97 27.35
N GLN A 233 -8.90 5.56 27.29
CA GLN A 233 -8.00 5.52 28.43
C GLN A 233 -7.50 6.91 28.85
N HIS A 234 -7.07 7.72 27.86
CA HIS A 234 -6.39 9.00 28.15
C HIS A 234 -7.35 10.20 28.16
N TYR A 235 -8.46 10.13 27.42
CA TYR A 235 -9.42 11.25 27.30
C TYR A 235 -10.78 10.98 27.94
N GLY A 236 -11.02 9.76 28.45
CA GLY A 236 -12.24 9.42 29.15
C GLY A 236 -13.51 9.40 28.31
N VAL A 237 -13.39 9.28 27.00
CA VAL A 237 -14.52 9.20 26.07
C VAL A 237 -15.16 7.81 26.07
N ARG A 238 -16.32 7.68 25.43
CA ARG A 238 -16.93 6.40 25.04
C ARG A 238 -16.61 6.16 23.57
N GLY A 239 -15.91 5.06 23.26
CA GLY A 239 -15.51 4.69 21.91
C GLY A 239 -16.55 3.78 21.25
N TYR A 240 -16.78 4.03 19.96
CA TYR A 240 -17.54 3.15 19.08
C TYR A 240 -16.77 2.98 17.77
N GLY A 241 -16.37 1.75 17.45
CA GLY A 241 -15.60 1.44 16.25
C GLY A 241 -16.37 0.57 15.27
N ILE A 242 -16.16 0.81 13.98
CA ILE A 242 -16.68 -0.08 12.95
C ILE A 242 -15.54 -0.59 12.05
N THR A 243 -15.64 -1.85 11.64
CA THR A 243 -14.71 -2.51 10.70
C THR A 243 -15.46 -3.50 9.82
N LEU A 244 -14.88 -3.85 8.65
CA LEU A 244 -15.38 -4.93 7.78
C LEU A 244 -14.57 -6.23 7.90
N SER A 245 -13.47 -6.23 8.68
CA SER A 245 -12.63 -7.41 8.92
C SER A 245 -13.09 -8.16 10.18
N GLN A 246 -13.39 -9.43 10.02
CA GLN A 246 -13.74 -10.32 11.14
C GLN A 246 -12.55 -10.53 12.08
N GLU A 247 -11.33 -10.62 11.53
CA GLU A 247 -10.09 -10.77 12.28
C GLU A 247 -9.85 -9.57 13.21
N GLN A 248 -10.04 -8.35 12.69
CA GLN A 248 -9.93 -7.13 13.48
C GLN A 248 -11.00 -7.05 14.57
N LEU A 249 -12.25 -7.45 14.29
CA LEU A 249 -13.31 -7.48 15.28
C LEU A 249 -12.95 -8.40 16.45
N VAL A 250 -12.54 -9.64 16.17
CA VAL A 250 -12.18 -10.62 17.20
C VAL A 250 -11.00 -10.11 18.05
N TYR A 251 -9.97 -9.55 17.39
CA TYR A 251 -8.86 -8.94 18.10
C TYR A 251 -9.30 -7.80 19.03
N ASN A 252 -10.13 -6.89 18.52
CA ASN A 252 -10.67 -5.78 19.33
C ASN A 252 -11.43 -6.28 20.55
N GLN A 253 -12.31 -7.28 20.40
CA GLN A 253 -13.07 -7.86 21.51
C GLN A 253 -12.14 -8.44 22.58
N GLN A 254 -11.05 -9.10 22.17
CA GLN A 254 -10.05 -9.63 23.10
C GLN A 254 -9.33 -8.50 23.86
N GLN A 255 -8.87 -7.45 23.16
CA GLN A 255 -8.20 -6.32 23.80
C GLN A 255 -9.12 -5.54 24.72
N ILE A 256 -10.37 -5.30 24.32
CA ILE A 256 -11.40 -4.64 25.16
C ILE A 256 -11.62 -5.42 26.46
N ALA A 257 -11.67 -6.74 26.39
CA ALA A 257 -11.83 -7.58 27.58
C ALA A 257 -10.58 -7.56 28.47
N GLN A 258 -9.39 -7.70 27.89
CA GLN A 258 -8.12 -7.68 28.62
C GLN A 258 -7.87 -6.35 29.34
N GLU A 259 -8.18 -5.23 28.67
CA GLU A 259 -8.01 -3.87 29.20
C GLU A 259 -9.21 -3.39 30.05
N GLN A 260 -10.23 -4.24 30.26
CA GLN A 260 -11.44 -3.96 31.05
C GLN A 260 -12.23 -2.73 30.55
N LEU A 261 -12.29 -2.53 29.25
CA LEU A 261 -12.93 -1.38 28.60
C LEU A 261 -14.39 -1.64 28.14
N ALA A 262 -14.95 -2.82 28.39
CA ALA A 262 -16.25 -3.26 27.84
C ALA A 262 -17.44 -2.34 28.15
N ASN A 263 -17.35 -1.54 29.20
CA ASN A 263 -18.39 -0.57 29.59
C ASN A 263 -18.26 0.80 28.87
N ARG A 264 -17.15 1.03 28.14
CA ARG A 264 -16.85 2.31 27.47
C ARG A 264 -16.44 2.18 26.00
N LEU A 265 -16.16 0.97 25.52
CA LEU A 265 -15.69 0.74 24.14
C LEU A 265 -16.45 -0.43 23.53
N THR A 266 -17.03 -0.17 22.36
CA THR A 266 -17.71 -1.18 21.53
C THR A 266 -17.13 -1.15 20.13
N VAL A 267 -16.91 -2.33 19.51
CA VAL A 267 -16.53 -2.46 18.12
C VAL A 267 -17.48 -3.42 17.43
N GLU A 268 -17.95 -3.05 16.24
CA GLU A 268 -18.91 -3.82 15.45
C GLU A 268 -18.44 -4.09 14.02
N LEU A 269 -18.92 -5.20 13.47
CA LEU A 269 -18.76 -5.51 12.06
C LEU A 269 -19.85 -4.78 11.27
N LEU A 270 -19.56 -3.54 10.85
CA LEU A 270 -20.53 -2.65 10.23
C LEU A 270 -19.92 -1.87 9.08
N ASP A 271 -20.70 -1.71 8.00
CA ASP A 271 -20.36 -0.82 6.89
C ASP A 271 -20.74 0.63 7.22
N TYR A 272 -19.90 1.61 6.83
CA TYR A 272 -20.18 3.03 7.08
C TYR A 272 -21.51 3.50 6.48
N ARG A 273 -21.98 2.83 5.42
CA ARG A 273 -23.29 3.11 4.78
C ARG A 273 -24.50 2.74 5.67
N ASP A 274 -24.26 1.97 6.71
CA ASP A 274 -25.30 1.54 7.67
C ASP A 274 -25.20 2.29 9.02
N LEU A 275 -24.39 3.36 9.08
CA LEU A 275 -24.31 4.24 10.24
C LEU A 275 -25.68 4.88 10.54
N PRO A 276 -25.95 5.27 11.82
CA PRO A 276 -27.18 5.95 12.19
C PRO A 276 -27.42 7.21 11.36
N GLN A 277 -28.61 7.35 10.79
CA GLN A 277 -29.04 8.53 10.02
C GLN A 277 -29.57 9.66 10.93
N GLN A 278 -29.07 9.73 12.15
CA GLN A 278 -29.42 10.74 13.15
C GLN A 278 -28.20 11.08 13.99
N PRO A 279 -28.11 12.30 14.54
CA PRO A 279 -26.99 12.72 15.38
C PRO A 279 -26.79 11.81 16.59
N THR A 280 -25.69 11.09 16.61
CA THR A 280 -25.40 10.08 17.63
C THR A 280 -24.05 10.33 18.30
N PHE A 281 -23.04 10.75 17.56
CA PHE A 281 -21.66 10.87 18.03
C PHE A 281 -21.25 12.33 18.19
N ASP A 282 -20.53 12.62 19.29
CA ASP A 282 -19.97 13.96 19.53
C ASP A 282 -18.78 14.25 18.63
N LYS A 283 -17.99 13.23 18.34
CA LYS A 283 -16.80 13.31 17.47
C LYS A 283 -16.74 12.09 16.56
N ILE A 284 -16.19 12.31 15.37
CA ILE A 284 -15.94 11.24 14.39
C ILE A 284 -14.49 11.30 13.95
N VAL A 285 -13.87 10.14 13.75
CA VAL A 285 -12.55 9.98 13.14
C VAL A 285 -12.60 8.88 12.10
N SER A 286 -11.76 9.00 11.09
CA SER A 286 -11.52 7.96 10.10
C SER A 286 -10.08 8.05 9.63
N VAL A 287 -9.32 6.96 9.73
CA VAL A 287 -7.89 6.93 9.43
C VAL A 287 -7.58 5.80 8.45
N GLY A 288 -7.12 6.14 7.23
CA GLY A 288 -6.76 5.16 6.20
C GLY A 288 -7.96 4.39 5.66
N MET A 289 -9.12 5.02 5.61
CA MET A 289 -10.37 4.40 5.16
C MET A 289 -10.85 4.98 3.82
N VAL A 290 -10.62 6.28 3.58
CA VAL A 290 -11.12 6.99 2.39
C VAL A 290 -10.60 6.38 1.09
N GLU A 291 -9.43 5.77 1.11
CA GLU A 291 -8.80 5.06 0.01
C GLU A 291 -9.59 3.82 -0.46
N HIS A 292 -10.38 3.24 0.45
CA HIS A 292 -11.20 2.06 0.19
C HIS A 292 -12.64 2.40 -0.23
N VAL A 293 -13.04 3.66 -0.10
CA VAL A 293 -14.40 4.12 -0.42
C VAL A 293 -14.66 4.16 -1.90
N GLY A 294 -13.65 4.56 -2.70
CA GLY A 294 -13.77 4.89 -4.11
C GLY A 294 -14.38 6.27 -4.35
N ILE A 295 -13.82 7.02 -5.30
CA ILE A 295 -14.13 8.45 -5.51
C ILE A 295 -15.64 8.70 -5.72
N LYS A 296 -16.32 7.81 -6.46
CA LYS A 296 -17.77 7.90 -6.72
C LYS A 296 -18.63 7.82 -5.46
N ASN A 297 -18.15 7.19 -4.40
CA ASN A 297 -18.87 7.00 -3.15
C ASN A 297 -18.54 8.06 -2.07
N TYR A 298 -17.62 8.98 -2.35
CA TYR A 298 -17.27 10.05 -1.40
C TYR A 298 -18.50 10.86 -0.94
N PRO A 299 -19.48 11.22 -1.81
CA PRO A 299 -20.69 11.89 -1.34
C PRO A 299 -21.43 11.08 -0.27
N THR A 300 -21.59 9.78 -0.48
CA THR A 300 -22.27 8.88 0.49
C THR A 300 -21.48 8.78 1.79
N TYR A 301 -20.14 8.68 1.71
CA TYR A 301 -19.27 8.59 2.88
C TYR A 301 -19.33 9.85 3.74
N PHE A 302 -19.15 11.04 3.14
CA PHE A 302 -19.23 12.31 3.86
C PHE A 302 -20.63 12.58 4.39
N GLN A 303 -21.68 12.22 3.64
CA GLN A 303 -23.07 12.37 4.09
C GLN A 303 -23.38 11.46 5.28
N ALA A 304 -22.93 10.20 5.27
CA ALA A 304 -23.15 9.27 6.38
C ALA A 304 -22.47 9.78 7.67
N ALA A 305 -21.23 10.26 7.57
CA ALA A 305 -20.53 10.87 8.70
C ALA A 305 -21.26 12.13 9.22
N LEU A 306 -21.74 13.00 8.31
CA LEU A 306 -22.47 14.23 8.70
C LEU A 306 -23.77 13.93 9.42
N GLN A 307 -24.52 12.94 8.97
CA GLN A 307 -25.79 12.55 9.59
C GLN A 307 -25.59 11.94 10.98
N ALA A 308 -24.50 11.21 11.20
CA ALA A 308 -24.17 10.59 12.47
C ALA A 308 -23.56 11.58 13.48
N LEU A 309 -23.05 12.74 13.03
CA LEU A 309 -22.40 13.75 13.87
C LEU A 309 -23.42 14.65 14.56
N LYS A 310 -23.30 14.86 15.87
CA LYS A 310 -24.09 15.81 16.64
C LYS A 310 -23.75 17.26 16.25
N PRO A 311 -24.71 18.21 16.40
CA PRO A 311 -24.41 19.63 16.26
C PRO A 311 -23.24 20.07 17.12
N GLY A 312 -22.33 20.87 16.56
CA GLY A 312 -21.08 21.31 17.22
C GLY A 312 -19.97 20.25 17.24
N GLY A 313 -20.20 19.09 16.69
CA GLY A 313 -19.23 18.01 16.59
C GLY A 313 -18.14 18.27 15.54
N LEU A 314 -17.09 17.43 15.59
CA LEU A 314 -15.95 17.48 14.67
C LEU A 314 -15.74 16.13 14.01
N PHE A 315 -15.34 16.16 12.76
CA PHE A 315 -14.89 14.98 12.02
C PHE A 315 -13.46 15.17 11.53
N LEU A 316 -12.54 14.28 11.93
CA LEU A 316 -11.18 14.23 11.41
C LEU A 316 -11.08 13.07 10.44
N ASN A 317 -10.76 13.38 9.17
CA ASN A 317 -10.49 12.41 8.12
C ASN A 317 -9.00 12.44 7.79
N HIS A 318 -8.31 11.30 7.99
CA HIS A 318 -6.91 11.11 7.66
C HIS A 318 -6.81 10.13 6.49
N GLY A 319 -6.30 10.60 5.36
CA GLY A 319 -6.28 9.77 4.15
C GLY A 319 -5.15 10.10 3.19
N ILE A 320 -4.78 9.08 2.41
CA ILE A 320 -3.82 9.18 1.31
C ILE A 320 -4.50 9.86 0.13
N SER A 321 -3.73 10.69 -0.57
CA SER A 321 -4.13 11.32 -1.82
C SER A 321 -3.03 11.20 -2.86
N SER A 322 -3.39 11.20 -4.12
CA SER A 322 -2.44 11.27 -5.22
C SER A 322 -1.95 12.70 -5.46
N SER A 323 -0.69 12.85 -5.90
CA SER A 323 -0.18 14.13 -6.39
C SER A 323 -0.82 14.52 -7.72
N ASP A 324 -1.15 13.52 -8.56
CA ASP A 324 -1.73 13.67 -9.88
C ASP A 324 -3.07 12.94 -10.01
N ILE A 325 -3.74 13.11 -11.14
CA ILE A 325 -4.94 12.34 -11.45
C ILE A 325 -4.54 10.90 -11.74
N CYS A 326 -4.87 9.98 -10.85
CA CYS A 326 -4.67 8.55 -11.05
C CYS A 326 -5.55 8.06 -12.21
N ASN A 327 -4.92 7.52 -13.25
CA ASN A 327 -5.61 6.97 -14.42
C ASN A 327 -5.37 5.47 -14.61
N GLY A 328 -4.74 4.81 -13.63
CA GLY A 328 -4.42 3.39 -13.65
C GLY A 328 -3.30 2.99 -14.62
N SER A 329 -2.58 3.95 -15.20
CA SER A 329 -1.61 3.68 -16.27
C SER A 329 -0.18 3.51 -15.78
N SER A 330 0.18 4.07 -14.64
CA SER A 330 1.55 3.95 -14.10
C SER A 330 1.85 2.50 -13.68
N VAL A 331 3.12 2.11 -13.72
CA VAL A 331 3.53 0.76 -13.28
C VAL A 331 3.21 0.54 -11.81
N GLY A 332 3.38 1.58 -10.97
CA GLY A 332 3.05 1.54 -9.54
C GLY A 332 1.56 1.31 -9.29
N GLU A 333 0.68 2.09 -9.92
CA GLU A 333 -0.78 1.91 -9.82
C GLU A 333 -1.21 0.51 -10.28
N ARG A 334 -0.65 0.03 -11.40
CA ARG A 334 -0.92 -1.32 -11.91
C ARG A 334 -0.42 -2.41 -10.96
N PHE A 335 0.72 -2.21 -10.31
CA PHE A 335 1.26 -3.11 -9.29
C PHE A 335 0.33 -3.15 -8.07
N ILE A 336 -0.01 -2.01 -7.50
CA ILE A 336 -0.92 -1.91 -6.34
C ILE A 336 -2.27 -2.54 -6.65
N ASN A 337 -2.88 -2.19 -7.78
CA ASN A 337 -4.19 -2.71 -8.17
C ASN A 337 -4.19 -4.23 -8.44
N ARG A 338 -3.07 -4.76 -8.93
CA ARG A 338 -2.97 -6.19 -9.24
C ARG A 338 -2.70 -7.05 -8.01
N PHE A 339 -1.86 -6.58 -7.08
CA PHE A 339 -1.30 -7.44 -6.04
C PHE A 339 -1.72 -7.08 -4.62
N ILE A 340 -2.06 -5.83 -4.33
CA ILE A 340 -2.24 -5.31 -2.98
C ILE A 340 -3.67 -4.89 -2.72
N PHE A 341 -4.17 -3.90 -3.47
CA PHE A 341 -5.52 -3.34 -3.33
C PHE A 341 -6.27 -3.37 -4.67
N PRO A 342 -6.93 -4.48 -4.98
CA PRO A 342 -7.77 -4.54 -6.18
C PRO A 342 -8.83 -3.43 -6.18
N ASN A 343 -8.85 -2.62 -7.23
CA ASN A 343 -9.72 -1.44 -7.39
C ASN A 343 -9.39 -0.25 -6.47
N GLY A 344 -8.17 -0.17 -5.92
CA GLY A 344 -7.73 1.02 -5.17
C GLY A 344 -7.74 2.27 -6.04
N GLU A 345 -8.39 3.34 -5.57
CA GLU A 345 -8.44 4.65 -6.21
C GLU A 345 -7.94 5.72 -5.24
N LEU A 346 -6.97 6.52 -5.65
CA LEU A 346 -6.51 7.67 -4.88
C LEU A 346 -6.98 8.96 -5.55
N ALA A 347 -7.74 9.77 -4.82
CA ALA A 347 -8.16 11.08 -5.28
C ALA A 347 -7.10 12.14 -4.95
N GLN A 348 -7.08 13.22 -5.71
CA GLN A 348 -6.40 14.44 -5.27
C GLN A 348 -7.12 15.03 -4.04
N LEU A 349 -6.37 15.71 -3.17
CA LEU A 349 -6.93 16.39 -1.99
C LEU A 349 -8.05 17.36 -2.36
N SER A 350 -7.89 18.12 -3.46
CA SER A 350 -8.89 19.07 -3.95
C SER A 350 -10.23 18.41 -4.28
N THR A 351 -10.21 17.20 -4.86
CA THR A 351 -11.42 16.43 -5.16
C THR A 351 -12.13 16.03 -3.86
N MET A 352 -11.39 15.52 -2.88
CA MET A 352 -11.95 15.10 -1.59
C MET A 352 -12.56 16.28 -0.83
N LEU A 353 -11.85 17.42 -0.76
CA LEU A 353 -12.33 18.63 -0.10
C LEU A 353 -13.55 19.21 -0.79
N SER A 354 -13.56 19.27 -2.14
CA SER A 354 -14.70 19.74 -2.91
C SER A 354 -15.97 18.91 -2.62
N VAL A 355 -15.86 17.60 -2.57
CA VAL A 355 -16.99 16.73 -2.23
C VAL A 355 -17.44 16.93 -0.78
N ALA A 356 -16.52 17.08 0.16
CA ALA A 356 -16.86 17.39 1.55
C ALA A 356 -17.67 18.69 1.65
N GLU A 357 -17.22 19.78 0.99
CA GLU A 357 -17.95 21.06 0.97
C GLU A 357 -19.34 20.95 0.33
N GLN A 358 -19.47 20.21 -0.77
CA GLN A 358 -20.75 19.98 -1.46
C GLN A 358 -21.73 19.17 -0.61
N THR A 359 -21.22 18.29 0.26
CA THR A 359 -22.04 17.47 1.17
C THR A 359 -22.39 18.15 2.48
N GLY A 360 -21.97 19.40 2.71
CA GLY A 360 -22.38 20.21 3.87
C GLY A 360 -21.33 20.35 4.95
N TRP A 361 -20.07 20.06 4.66
CA TRP A 361 -18.95 20.29 5.58
C TRP A 361 -18.32 21.67 5.40
N GLU A 362 -17.86 22.25 6.49
CA GLU A 362 -16.90 23.36 6.54
C GLU A 362 -15.52 22.79 6.86
N ILE A 363 -14.53 23.15 6.04
CA ILE A 363 -13.15 22.70 6.23
C ILE A 363 -12.50 23.63 7.24
N VAL A 364 -12.09 23.07 8.39
CA VAL A 364 -11.51 23.83 9.52
C VAL A 364 -9.99 23.86 9.41
N ASP A 365 -9.37 22.72 9.10
CA ASP A 365 -7.93 22.57 9.00
C ASP A 365 -7.53 21.49 8.00
N VAL A 366 -6.36 21.70 7.37
CA VAL A 366 -5.72 20.72 6.51
C VAL A 366 -4.25 20.63 6.91
N ASP A 367 -3.81 19.45 7.33
CA ASP A 367 -2.46 19.19 7.80
C ASP A 367 -1.78 18.15 6.93
N ALA A 368 -0.59 18.47 6.40
CA ALA A 368 0.14 17.65 5.43
C ALA A 368 1.17 16.76 6.14
N TRP A 369 1.07 15.44 5.92
CA TRP A 369 1.84 14.43 6.64
C TRP A 369 2.74 13.57 5.76
N ARG A 370 3.01 13.97 4.53
CA ARG A 370 3.82 13.20 3.58
C ARG A 370 5.18 12.76 4.14
N PRO A 371 6.01 13.65 4.77
CA PRO A 371 7.29 13.22 5.34
C PRO A 371 7.13 12.20 6.48
N HIS A 372 6.08 12.32 7.28
CA HIS A 372 5.78 11.38 8.35
C HIS A 372 5.47 9.98 7.80
N TYR A 373 4.75 9.89 6.67
CA TYR A 373 4.44 8.58 6.09
C TYR A 373 5.66 7.96 5.43
N ALA A 374 6.52 8.75 4.79
CA ALA A 374 7.80 8.26 4.30
C ALA A 374 8.62 7.60 5.43
N LEU A 375 8.78 8.29 6.57
CA LEU A 375 9.45 7.73 7.75
C LEU A 375 8.75 6.48 8.29
N THR A 376 7.43 6.50 8.41
CA THR A 376 6.64 5.35 8.88
C THR A 376 6.91 4.11 8.02
N LEU A 377 6.86 4.27 6.69
CA LEU A 377 7.08 3.18 5.74
C LEU A 377 8.53 2.67 5.75
N ARG A 378 9.50 3.55 6.02
CA ARG A 378 10.90 3.14 6.23
C ARG A 378 11.02 2.23 7.44
N HIS A 379 10.46 2.61 8.58
CA HIS A 379 10.43 1.75 9.76
C HIS A 379 9.73 0.42 9.49
N TRP A 380 8.60 0.43 8.78
CA TRP A 380 7.91 -0.81 8.43
C TRP A 380 8.74 -1.69 7.50
N ALA A 381 9.42 -1.12 6.50
CA ALA A 381 10.27 -1.86 5.57
C ALA A 381 11.47 -2.49 6.30
N GLU A 382 12.13 -1.74 7.19
CA GLU A 382 13.25 -2.23 8.00
C GLU A 382 12.82 -3.36 8.96
N ASN A 383 11.71 -3.18 9.67
CA ASN A 383 11.17 -4.22 10.55
C ASN A 383 10.78 -5.47 9.75
N PHE A 384 10.16 -5.28 8.59
CA PHE A 384 9.76 -6.38 7.71
C PHE A 384 10.98 -7.15 7.17
N GLU A 385 12.05 -6.45 6.78
CA GLU A 385 13.30 -7.07 6.33
C GLU A 385 13.90 -7.94 7.42
N GLN A 386 13.91 -7.46 8.68
CA GLN A 386 14.37 -8.26 9.83
C GLN A 386 13.49 -9.49 10.09
N ALA A 387 12.19 -9.40 9.81
CA ALA A 387 11.22 -10.48 10.01
C ALA A 387 11.00 -11.33 8.74
N PHE A 388 11.74 -11.09 7.64
CA PHE A 388 11.46 -11.67 6.32
C PHE A 388 11.35 -13.19 6.34
N ASP A 389 12.31 -13.89 6.94
CA ASP A 389 12.33 -15.36 7.01
C ASP A 389 11.14 -15.90 7.81
N GLN A 390 10.76 -15.22 8.89
CA GLN A 390 9.61 -15.58 9.70
C GLN A 390 8.31 -15.40 8.93
N VAL A 391 8.15 -14.28 8.21
CA VAL A 391 7.01 -14.03 7.33
C VAL A 391 6.96 -15.04 6.18
N ALA A 392 8.11 -15.36 5.57
CA ALA A 392 8.20 -16.37 4.51
C ALA A 392 7.79 -17.77 5.02
N SER A 393 8.12 -18.11 6.25
CA SER A 393 7.67 -19.36 6.87
C SER A 393 6.16 -19.38 7.13
N MET A 394 5.54 -18.24 7.43
CA MET A 394 4.10 -18.11 7.72
C MET A 394 3.26 -18.08 6.46
N LEU A 395 3.63 -17.29 5.45
CA LEU A 395 2.81 -16.96 4.29
C LEU A 395 3.36 -17.51 2.96
N GLY A 396 4.55 -18.07 2.97
CA GLY A 396 5.31 -18.48 1.79
C GLY A 396 6.15 -17.33 1.20
N GLU A 397 7.30 -17.70 0.61
CA GLU A 397 8.30 -16.76 0.10
C GLU A 397 7.72 -15.73 -0.91
N ARG A 398 6.81 -16.18 -1.78
CA ARG A 398 6.18 -15.31 -2.77
C ARG A 398 5.43 -14.13 -2.12
N LYS A 399 4.70 -14.36 -1.04
CA LYS A 399 3.99 -13.30 -0.31
C LYS A 399 4.96 -12.42 0.46
N ALA A 400 6.00 -13.00 1.08
CA ALA A 400 7.03 -12.21 1.76
C ALA A 400 7.73 -11.25 0.79
N ARG A 401 8.14 -11.72 -0.38
CA ARG A 401 8.71 -10.89 -1.45
C ARG A 401 7.76 -9.78 -1.91
N LEU A 402 6.47 -10.10 -2.04
CA LEU A 402 5.45 -9.13 -2.44
C LEU A 402 5.33 -7.99 -1.42
N TRP A 403 5.20 -8.32 -0.15
CA TRP A 403 5.05 -7.33 0.92
C TRP A 403 6.30 -6.48 1.12
N HIS A 404 7.49 -7.08 1.03
CA HIS A 404 8.74 -6.34 1.09
C HIS A 404 8.85 -5.31 -0.04
N LEU A 405 8.59 -5.74 -1.28
CA LEU A 405 8.58 -4.83 -2.44
C LEU A 405 7.51 -3.72 -2.30
N TYR A 406 6.35 -4.06 -1.78
CA TYR A 406 5.27 -3.11 -1.55
C TYR A 406 5.66 -2.02 -0.53
N LEU A 407 6.20 -2.39 0.62
CA LEU A 407 6.58 -1.43 1.67
C LEU A 407 7.69 -0.47 1.18
N ILE A 408 8.71 -0.99 0.51
CA ILE A 408 9.78 -0.17 -0.10
C ILE A 408 9.20 0.73 -1.20
N GLY A 409 8.35 0.19 -2.06
CA GLY A 409 7.72 0.95 -3.15
C GLY A 409 6.87 2.11 -2.64
N CYS A 410 6.09 1.89 -1.59
CA CYS A 410 5.32 2.94 -0.94
C CYS A 410 6.22 4.00 -0.26
N ALA A 411 7.28 3.59 0.44
CA ALA A 411 8.22 4.56 1.05
C ALA A 411 8.76 5.52 -0.01
N LEU A 412 9.23 4.98 -1.13
CA LEU A 412 9.73 5.79 -2.25
C LEU A 412 8.65 6.64 -2.93
N ALA A 413 7.39 6.16 -2.97
CA ALA A 413 6.29 6.95 -3.53
C ALA A 413 6.03 8.22 -2.70
N PHE A 414 6.04 8.11 -1.36
CA PHE A 414 5.91 9.29 -0.48
C PHE A 414 7.17 10.17 -0.48
N GLU A 415 8.37 9.62 -0.53
CA GLU A 415 9.62 10.39 -0.62
C GLU A 415 9.69 11.24 -1.89
N ASN A 416 9.27 10.68 -3.02
CA ASN A 416 9.32 11.31 -4.34
C ASN A 416 8.05 12.09 -4.72
N ASP A 417 7.14 12.34 -3.76
CA ASP A 417 5.91 13.13 -3.95
C ASP A 417 4.92 12.56 -4.99
N TYR A 418 4.93 11.24 -5.22
CA TYR A 418 3.89 10.58 -6.02
C TYR A 418 2.60 10.40 -5.23
N GLU A 419 2.74 10.17 -3.91
CA GLU A 419 1.64 10.03 -2.97
C GLU A 419 1.79 11.02 -1.82
N ARG A 420 0.67 11.47 -1.28
CA ARG A 420 0.56 12.40 -0.16
C ARG A 420 -0.43 11.87 0.85
N VAL A 421 -0.36 12.37 2.07
CA VAL A 421 -1.34 12.04 3.10
C VAL A 421 -1.67 13.30 3.90
N TYR A 422 -2.96 13.45 4.23
CA TYR A 422 -3.45 14.63 4.92
C TYR A 422 -4.39 14.25 6.06
N GLN A 423 -4.37 15.06 7.12
CA GLN A 423 -5.45 15.14 8.08
C GLN A 423 -6.33 16.35 7.75
N THR A 424 -7.61 16.11 7.53
CA THR A 424 -8.60 17.15 7.29
C THR A 424 -9.56 17.20 8.46
N LEU A 425 -9.66 18.36 9.13
CA LEU A 425 -10.59 18.58 10.22
C LEU A 425 -11.81 19.31 9.67
N LEU A 426 -12.98 18.74 9.90
CA LEU A 426 -14.25 19.15 9.33
C LEU A 426 -15.28 19.39 10.42
N ARG A 427 -16.20 20.36 10.17
CA ARG A 427 -17.39 20.62 10.98
C ARG A 427 -18.62 20.82 10.09
N SER A 428 -19.81 20.72 10.66
CA SER A 428 -21.03 20.99 9.90
C SER A 428 -21.14 22.48 9.51
N LYS A 429 -21.48 22.78 8.24
CA LYS A 429 -21.80 24.15 7.80
C LYS A 429 -23.02 24.76 8.51
N THR A 430 -23.88 23.93 9.10
CA THR A 430 -25.07 24.40 9.79
C THR A 430 -24.78 24.91 11.21
N ASP A 431 -23.59 24.60 11.76
CA ASP A 431 -23.19 25.07 13.07
C ASP A 431 -22.86 26.56 13.03
N LYS A 432 -23.68 27.37 13.74
CA LYS A 432 -23.55 28.83 13.79
C LYS A 432 -22.49 29.30 14.78
N THR A 433 -22.19 28.50 15.79
CA THR A 433 -21.27 28.85 16.86
C THR A 433 -19.88 28.32 16.56
N TRP A 434 -18.87 29.21 16.60
CA TRP A 434 -17.48 28.82 16.50
C TRP A 434 -16.97 28.46 17.93
N ASN A 435 -16.76 27.19 18.19
CA ASN A 435 -16.31 26.66 19.48
C ASN A 435 -14.87 26.12 19.44
N LEU A 436 -14.10 26.52 18.41
CA LEU A 436 -12.72 26.12 18.25
C LEU A 436 -11.77 27.28 18.60
N PRO A 437 -10.52 26.99 18.99
CA PRO A 437 -9.50 28.03 19.14
C PRO A 437 -9.30 28.82 17.86
N LEU A 438 -9.00 30.12 17.98
CA LEU A 438 -8.75 30.98 16.81
C LEU A 438 -7.39 30.72 16.16
N SER A 439 -6.48 30.05 16.85
CA SER A 439 -5.16 29.69 16.31
C SER A 439 -4.90 28.19 16.44
N ARG A 440 -4.08 27.65 15.53
CA ARG A 440 -3.61 26.27 15.58
C ARG A 440 -2.90 25.91 16.90
N MET A 441 -2.17 26.84 17.47
CA MET A 441 -1.47 26.62 18.75
C MET A 441 -2.43 26.19 19.87
N GLY A 442 -3.65 26.73 19.90
CA GLY A 442 -4.67 26.33 20.87
C GLY A 442 -5.30 24.96 20.63
N TRP A 443 -4.97 24.28 19.54
CA TRP A 443 -5.40 22.90 19.29
C TRP A 443 -4.31 21.90 19.64
N LEU A 444 -3.06 22.34 19.66
CA LEU A 444 -1.88 21.51 19.88
C LEU A 444 -1.39 21.53 21.33
N SER A 445 -1.94 22.44 22.15
CA SER A 445 -1.61 22.60 23.58
C SER A 445 -2.45 21.66 24.47
#